data_ba70f1e250058fc1c609a0029d100aec
#
_entry.id   ba70f1e250058fc1c609a0029d100aec
#
_cell.length_a   1.000
_cell.length_b   1.000
_cell.length_c   1.000
_cell.angle_alpha   90.00
_cell.angle_beta   90.00
_cell.angle_gamma   90.00
#
_symmetry.space_group_name_H-M   'P 1'
#
loop_
_entity.id
_entity.type
_entity.pdbx_description
1 polymer ?
#
loop_
_entity_poly.entity_id
_entity_poly.type
_entity_poly.pdbx_seq_one_letter_code
_entity_poly.pdbx_strand_id
1 'polypeptide(L)'
;MNTNYIEFKKKRELGEILTDTFAFLRQNGKSLVSVLIKTSGIPFVLLLLSSAYYTYSTGNMFDPASIQSGNAFNSGGIIISALAVLITFLIFYGLLFGTVLHYIKVYTDNKGIINNETIIQGVKKDFGNIIGLGILSGMIIIFGVLLCIIPGIYLYVPMSLVFSILVFRNMSISDTISESFALVKNEWWITFATLFIIAIIIGLISSVFAI
;
A
#
# COMPACT_ATOMS: atom_id res chain seq x y z
N MET A 1 -15.03 28.92 0.33
CA MET A 1 -14.86 27.80 -0.60
C MET A 1 -13.44 27.88 -1.14
N ASN A 2 -12.65 26.83 -0.99
CA ASN A 2 -11.30 26.81 -1.55
C ASN A 2 -11.44 26.76 -3.07
N THR A 3 -11.01 27.78 -3.79
CA THR A 3 -11.18 27.93 -5.25
C THR A 3 -10.46 26.85 -6.07
N ASN A 4 -9.69 25.99 -5.42
CA ASN A 4 -8.86 24.93 -6.02
C ASN A 4 -9.28 23.50 -5.59
N TYR A 5 -10.52 23.31 -5.11
CA TYR A 5 -10.97 21.96 -4.73
C TYR A 5 -11.10 21.06 -5.96
N ILE A 6 -10.44 19.90 -5.92
CA ILE A 6 -10.54 18.87 -6.96
C ILE A 6 -11.62 17.87 -6.53
N GLU A 7 -12.71 17.79 -7.29
CA GLU A 7 -13.83 16.89 -7.00
C GLU A 7 -13.50 15.46 -7.41
N PHE A 8 -13.33 14.55 -6.45
CA PHE A 8 -12.99 13.14 -6.73
C PHE A 8 -14.17 12.31 -7.26
N LYS A 9 -15.41 12.65 -6.89
CA LYS A 9 -16.62 11.89 -7.26
C LYS A 9 -17.21 12.32 -8.61
N LYS A 10 -16.40 12.29 -9.67
CA LYS A 10 -16.79 12.65 -11.03
C LYS A 10 -16.33 11.57 -12.02
N LYS A 11 -17.13 11.25 -13.04
CA LYS A 11 -16.66 10.43 -14.17
C LYS A 11 -15.54 11.17 -14.90
N ARG A 12 -14.45 10.46 -15.15
CA ARG A 12 -13.25 11.00 -15.80
C ARG A 12 -12.68 10.03 -16.82
N GLU A 13 -12.09 10.58 -17.85
CA GLU A 13 -11.19 9.86 -18.71
C GLU A 13 -9.82 9.70 -18.05
N LEU A 14 -9.01 8.73 -18.52
CA LEU A 14 -7.71 8.42 -17.94
C LEU A 14 -6.78 9.66 -17.89
N GLY A 15 -6.77 10.48 -18.93
CA GLY A 15 -5.98 11.72 -18.98
C GLY A 15 -6.38 12.73 -17.89
N GLU A 16 -7.68 12.88 -17.62
CA GLU A 16 -8.20 13.75 -16.56
C GLU A 16 -7.79 13.19 -15.18
N ILE A 17 -7.86 11.86 -14.99
CA ILE A 17 -7.43 11.21 -13.71
C ILE A 17 -5.97 11.53 -13.43
N LEU A 18 -5.09 11.39 -14.41
CA LEU A 18 -3.67 11.69 -14.26
C LEU A 18 -3.44 13.17 -13.95
N THR A 19 -4.05 14.07 -14.72
CA THR A 19 -3.93 15.52 -14.55
C THR A 19 -4.39 15.95 -13.16
N ASP A 20 -5.55 15.47 -12.70
CA ASP A 20 -6.10 15.78 -11.38
C ASP A 20 -5.25 15.18 -10.25
N THR A 21 -4.67 13.99 -10.46
CA THR A 21 -3.75 13.38 -9.49
C THR A 21 -2.49 14.24 -9.29
N PHE A 22 -1.86 14.68 -10.38
CA PHE A 22 -0.70 15.55 -10.29
C PHE A 22 -1.06 16.93 -9.72
N ALA A 23 -2.21 17.49 -10.07
CA ALA A 23 -2.69 18.74 -9.51
C ALA A 23 -2.92 18.61 -7.99
N PHE A 24 -3.54 17.51 -7.54
CA PHE A 24 -3.73 17.20 -6.12
C PHE A 24 -2.40 17.10 -5.37
N LEU A 25 -1.44 16.34 -5.90
CA LEU A 25 -0.11 16.18 -5.30
C LEU A 25 0.64 17.50 -5.21
N ARG A 26 0.57 18.33 -6.25
CA ARG A 26 1.21 19.66 -6.27
C ARG A 26 0.59 20.61 -5.23
N GLN A 27 -0.73 20.56 -5.04
CA GLN A 27 -1.43 21.42 -4.10
C GLN A 27 -1.27 20.95 -2.65
N ASN A 28 -1.36 19.64 -2.41
CA ASN A 28 -1.47 19.06 -1.08
C ASN A 28 -0.21 18.30 -0.64
N GLY A 29 0.78 18.11 -1.50
CA GLY A 29 1.94 17.25 -1.26
C GLY A 29 2.69 17.56 0.02
N LYS A 30 2.95 18.85 0.32
CA LYS A 30 3.62 19.24 1.58
C LYS A 30 2.83 18.82 2.82
N SER A 31 1.51 19.01 2.81
CA SER A 31 0.62 18.63 3.91
C SER A 31 0.57 17.12 4.04
N LEU A 32 0.40 16.41 2.93
CA LEU A 32 0.36 14.93 2.88
C LEU A 32 1.66 14.33 3.42
N VAL A 33 2.82 14.80 2.96
CA VAL A 33 4.14 14.31 3.43
C VAL A 33 4.32 14.61 4.93
N SER A 34 3.90 15.78 5.41
CA SER A 34 3.97 16.09 6.84
C SER A 34 3.16 15.12 7.70
N VAL A 35 1.95 14.76 7.27
CA VAL A 35 1.11 13.77 7.97
C VAL A 35 1.72 12.36 7.86
N LEU A 36 2.23 11.98 6.69
CA LEU A 36 2.92 10.70 6.48
C LEU A 36 4.13 10.54 7.40
N ILE A 37 4.96 11.57 7.54
CA ILE A 37 6.11 11.53 8.45
C ILE A 37 5.65 11.34 9.90
N LYS A 38 4.57 12.01 10.32
CA LYS A 38 4.02 11.88 11.67
C LYS A 38 3.46 10.49 11.97
N THR A 39 2.82 9.84 11.00
CA THR A 39 2.17 8.53 11.17
C THR A 39 3.12 7.37 10.89
N SER A 40 3.91 7.46 9.83
CA SER A 40 4.68 6.35 9.28
C SER A 40 6.21 6.53 9.44
N GLY A 41 6.68 7.67 9.94
CA GLY A 41 8.12 7.98 10.02
C GLY A 41 8.86 7.02 10.97
N ILE A 42 8.36 6.82 12.19
CA ILE A 42 8.98 5.87 13.13
C ILE A 42 8.94 4.43 12.59
N PRO A 43 7.79 3.89 12.12
CA PRO A 43 7.73 2.59 11.45
C PRO A 43 8.68 2.45 10.26
N PHE A 44 8.91 3.52 9.48
CA PHE A 44 9.87 3.49 8.39
C PHE A 44 11.31 3.29 8.90
N VAL A 45 11.72 4.00 9.94
CA VAL A 45 13.05 3.83 10.56
C VAL A 45 13.20 2.41 11.11
N LEU A 46 12.17 1.88 11.78
CA LEU A 46 12.19 0.50 12.27
C LEU A 46 12.29 -0.52 11.13
N LEU A 47 11.64 -0.28 10.00
CA LEU A 47 11.76 -1.12 8.81
C LEU A 47 13.19 -1.10 8.25
N LEU A 48 13.84 0.07 8.19
CA LEU A 48 15.24 0.17 7.75
C LEU A 48 16.18 -0.58 8.69
N LEU A 49 16.02 -0.44 10.00
CA LEU A 49 16.84 -1.13 11.01
C LEU A 49 16.65 -2.65 10.94
N SER A 50 15.41 -3.12 10.83
CA SER A 50 15.13 -4.56 10.71
C SER A 50 15.66 -5.14 9.39
N SER A 51 15.58 -4.39 8.29
CA SER A 51 16.14 -4.79 7.00
C SER A 51 17.68 -4.85 7.03
N ALA A 52 18.33 -3.89 7.68
CA ALA A 52 19.78 -3.92 7.90
C ALA A 52 20.20 -5.13 8.74
N TYR A 53 19.45 -5.43 9.81
CA TYR A 53 19.69 -6.61 10.64
C TYR A 53 19.48 -7.92 9.87
N TYR A 54 18.45 -7.99 9.03
CA TYR A 54 18.22 -9.13 8.14
C TYR A 54 19.37 -9.33 7.15
N THR A 55 19.84 -8.27 6.49
CA THR A 55 20.99 -8.31 5.58
C THR A 55 22.25 -8.77 6.30
N TYR A 56 22.50 -8.29 7.52
CA TYR A 56 23.61 -8.74 8.36
C TYR A 56 23.48 -10.23 8.70
N SER A 57 22.31 -10.70 9.10
CA SER A 57 22.05 -12.09 9.48
C SER A 57 22.18 -13.08 8.31
N THR A 58 21.90 -12.62 7.08
CA THR A 58 21.98 -13.44 5.86
C THR A 58 23.31 -13.29 5.14
N GLY A 59 24.11 -12.28 5.47
CA GLY A 59 25.37 -11.98 4.76
C GLY A 59 26.37 -13.14 4.74
N ASN A 60 26.38 -13.95 5.78
CA ASN A 60 27.30 -15.10 5.89
C ASN A 60 26.78 -16.37 5.18
N MET A 61 25.56 -16.39 4.65
CA MET A 61 25.01 -17.59 3.99
C MET A 61 25.79 -18.01 2.75
N PHE A 62 26.40 -17.04 2.07
CA PHE A 62 27.15 -17.25 0.82
C PHE A 62 28.68 -17.17 1.03
N ASP A 63 29.15 -16.97 2.27
CA ASP A 63 30.60 -16.97 2.56
C ASP A 63 31.11 -18.41 2.62
N PRO A 64 32.10 -18.78 1.78
CA PRO A 64 32.69 -20.13 1.73
C PRO A 64 33.22 -20.61 3.09
N ALA A 65 33.80 -19.71 3.91
CA ALA A 65 34.33 -20.06 5.23
C ALA A 65 33.20 -20.40 6.23
N SER A 66 32.09 -19.67 6.16
CA SER A 66 30.87 -19.91 6.95
C SER A 66 30.18 -21.21 6.56
N ILE A 67 30.16 -21.54 5.25
CA ILE A 67 29.59 -22.81 4.76
C ILE A 67 30.44 -23.98 5.25
N GLN A 68 31.76 -23.87 5.16
CA GLN A 68 32.68 -24.94 5.57
C GLN A 68 32.68 -25.18 7.08
N SER A 69 32.49 -24.14 7.88
CA SER A 69 32.40 -24.24 9.37
C SER A 69 31.01 -24.67 9.88
N GLY A 70 30.01 -24.84 9.01
CA GLY A 70 28.62 -25.16 9.37
C GLY A 70 27.86 -24.00 9.99
N ASN A 71 28.43 -22.79 10.04
CA ASN A 71 27.83 -21.59 10.63
C ASN A 71 27.01 -20.77 9.63
N ALA A 72 27.01 -21.13 8.34
CA ALA A 72 26.27 -20.44 7.29
C ALA A 72 24.76 -20.35 7.58
N PHE A 73 24.20 -21.34 8.28
CA PHE A 73 22.80 -21.42 8.61
C PHE A 73 22.55 -21.21 10.11
N ASN A 74 22.84 -20.01 10.63
CA ASN A 74 22.28 -19.59 11.92
C ASN A 74 20.76 -19.38 11.77
N SER A 75 20.03 -20.49 11.64
CA SER A 75 18.60 -20.51 11.34
C SER A 75 17.78 -19.65 12.29
N GLY A 76 18.15 -19.58 13.58
CA GLY A 76 17.46 -18.76 14.58
C GLY A 76 17.55 -17.26 14.29
N GLY A 77 18.75 -16.77 13.98
CA GLY A 77 18.98 -15.35 13.67
C GLY A 77 18.28 -14.93 12.38
N ILE A 78 18.32 -15.78 11.35
CA ILE A 78 17.67 -15.52 10.07
C ILE A 78 16.15 -15.47 10.22
N ILE A 79 15.53 -16.44 10.93
CA ILE A 79 14.08 -16.46 11.14
C ILE A 79 13.63 -15.23 11.92
N ILE A 80 14.31 -14.89 13.02
CA ILE A 80 13.97 -13.74 13.84
C ILE A 80 14.07 -12.44 13.04
N SER A 81 15.14 -12.27 12.28
CA SER A 81 15.32 -11.06 11.45
C SER A 81 14.30 -10.98 10.32
N ALA A 82 13.96 -12.09 9.67
CA ALA A 82 12.91 -12.14 8.64
C ALA A 82 11.53 -11.79 9.21
N LEU A 83 11.18 -12.33 10.38
CA LEU A 83 9.94 -11.97 11.07
C LEU A 83 9.91 -10.49 11.49
N ALA A 84 11.04 -9.95 11.96
CA ALA A 84 11.14 -8.52 12.29
C ALA A 84 10.89 -7.64 11.06
N VAL A 85 11.48 -7.97 9.90
CA VAL A 85 11.23 -7.27 8.64
C VAL A 85 9.76 -7.39 8.23
N LEU A 86 9.18 -8.59 8.29
CA LEU A 86 7.78 -8.80 7.92
C LEU A 86 6.83 -7.95 8.77
N ILE A 87 7.02 -7.95 10.10
CA ILE A 87 6.17 -7.19 11.02
C ILE A 87 6.31 -5.68 10.78
N THR A 88 7.54 -5.18 10.71
CA THR A 88 7.79 -3.74 10.48
C THR A 88 7.30 -3.30 9.11
N PHE A 89 7.40 -4.14 8.09
CA PHE A 89 6.85 -3.91 6.76
C PHE A 89 5.32 -3.77 6.79
N LEU A 90 4.61 -4.72 7.42
CA LEU A 90 3.16 -4.68 7.53
C LEU A 90 2.69 -3.42 8.27
N ILE A 91 3.35 -3.05 9.37
CA ILE A 91 3.02 -1.85 10.14
C ILE A 91 3.26 -0.59 9.28
N PHE A 92 4.42 -0.48 8.64
CA PHE A 92 4.77 0.67 7.83
C PHE A 92 3.79 0.86 6.66
N TYR A 93 3.56 -0.21 5.87
CA TYR A 93 2.64 -0.14 4.73
C TYR A 93 1.19 0.10 5.15
N GLY A 94 0.72 -0.53 6.22
CA GLY A 94 -0.62 -0.30 6.74
C GLY A 94 -0.84 1.16 7.16
N LEU A 95 0.13 1.77 7.84
CA LEU A 95 0.08 3.19 8.21
C LEU A 95 0.21 4.12 6.99
N LEU A 96 1.08 3.78 6.04
CA LEU A 96 1.26 4.57 4.82
C LEU A 96 -0.03 4.59 3.99
N PHE A 97 -0.58 3.42 3.64
CA PHE A 97 -1.83 3.34 2.88
C PHE A 97 -3.01 3.93 3.65
N GLY A 98 -3.14 3.62 4.94
CA GLY A 98 -4.17 4.17 5.80
C GLY A 98 -4.13 5.70 5.83
N THR A 99 -2.94 6.29 5.96
CA THR A 99 -2.78 7.74 5.98
C THR A 99 -3.18 8.40 4.66
N VAL A 100 -2.73 7.84 3.53
CA VAL A 100 -3.09 8.38 2.20
C VAL A 100 -4.60 8.31 1.99
N LEU A 101 -5.24 7.18 2.29
CA LEU A 101 -6.67 7.01 2.09
C LEU A 101 -7.51 7.90 3.01
N HIS A 102 -7.14 8.00 4.30
CA HIS A 102 -7.83 8.91 5.24
C HIS A 102 -7.59 10.38 4.88
N TYR A 103 -6.40 10.72 4.34
CA TYR A 103 -6.14 12.07 3.85
C TYR A 103 -7.09 12.43 2.70
N ILE A 104 -7.22 11.54 1.69
CA ILE A 104 -8.14 11.75 0.57
C ILE A 104 -9.58 11.79 1.05
N LYS A 105 -9.97 10.94 1.99
CA LYS A 105 -11.32 10.93 2.59
C LYS A 105 -11.64 12.27 3.26
N VAL A 106 -10.77 12.75 4.16
CA VAL A 106 -10.96 14.04 4.86
C VAL A 106 -10.98 15.20 3.87
N TYR A 107 -10.09 15.19 2.87
CA TYR A 107 -10.08 16.19 1.79
C TYR A 107 -11.41 16.22 1.03
N THR A 108 -11.95 15.05 0.69
CA THR A 108 -13.21 14.92 -0.05
C THR A 108 -14.41 15.35 0.79
N ASP A 109 -14.50 14.88 2.04
CA ASP A 109 -15.62 15.15 2.94
C ASP A 109 -15.68 16.62 3.35
N ASN A 110 -14.52 17.28 3.51
CA ASN A 110 -14.41 18.68 3.92
C ASN A 110 -14.12 19.63 2.75
N LYS A 111 -14.33 19.21 1.49
CA LYS A 111 -14.17 20.04 0.28
C LYS A 111 -12.83 20.79 0.24
N GLY A 112 -11.74 20.08 0.52
CA GLY A 112 -10.38 20.60 0.45
C GLY A 112 -9.81 21.15 1.77
N ILE A 113 -10.57 21.16 2.85
CA ILE A 113 -10.07 21.56 4.17
C ILE A 113 -9.47 20.32 4.87
N ILE A 114 -8.18 20.42 5.23
CA ILE A 114 -7.44 19.32 5.86
C ILE A 114 -7.39 19.51 7.37
N ASN A 115 -7.80 18.47 8.11
CA ASN A 115 -7.59 18.37 9.55
C ASN A 115 -6.70 17.15 9.85
N ASN A 116 -5.46 17.41 10.26
CA ASN A 116 -4.48 16.35 10.52
C ASN A 116 -4.88 15.44 11.68
N GLU A 117 -5.55 15.95 12.71
CA GLU A 117 -5.99 15.15 13.85
C GLU A 117 -7.06 14.14 13.44
N THR A 118 -8.02 14.57 12.62
CA THR A 118 -9.06 13.68 12.08
C THR A 118 -8.46 12.55 11.24
N ILE A 119 -7.41 12.86 10.44
CA ILE A 119 -6.70 11.86 9.65
C ILE A 119 -6.04 10.83 10.56
N ILE A 120 -5.25 11.30 11.55
CA ILE A 120 -4.53 10.41 12.47
C ILE A 120 -5.49 9.52 13.29
N GLN A 121 -6.60 10.08 13.75
CA GLN A 121 -7.63 9.31 14.46
C GLN A 121 -8.28 8.26 13.57
N GLY A 122 -8.59 8.60 12.31
CA GLY A 122 -9.12 7.64 11.33
C GLY A 122 -8.14 6.50 11.06
N VAL A 123 -6.87 6.81 10.83
CA VAL A 123 -5.83 5.80 10.63
C VAL A 123 -5.71 4.87 11.84
N LYS A 124 -5.67 5.40 13.05
CA LYS A 124 -5.60 4.59 14.29
C LYS A 124 -6.80 3.67 14.44
N LYS A 125 -8.00 4.19 14.14
CA LYS A 125 -9.26 3.43 14.23
C LYS A 125 -9.27 2.23 13.26
N ASP A 126 -8.85 2.45 12.02
CA ASP A 126 -8.96 1.45 10.95
C ASP A 126 -7.68 0.62 10.78
N PHE A 127 -6.63 0.90 11.55
CA PHE A 127 -5.31 0.27 11.41
C PHE A 127 -5.37 -1.26 11.46
N GLY A 128 -6.07 -1.83 12.45
CA GLY A 128 -6.22 -3.29 12.57
C GLY A 128 -6.94 -3.90 11.38
N ASN A 129 -7.99 -3.25 10.89
CA ASN A 129 -8.75 -3.69 9.72
C ASN A 129 -7.91 -3.59 8.44
N ILE A 130 -7.09 -2.54 8.29
CA ILE A 130 -6.19 -2.36 7.15
C ILE A 130 -5.13 -3.48 7.13
N ILE A 131 -4.50 -3.77 8.27
CA ILE A 131 -3.52 -4.87 8.38
C ILE A 131 -4.19 -6.22 8.11
N GLY A 132 -5.32 -6.51 8.75
CA GLY A 132 -6.06 -7.76 8.54
C GLY A 132 -6.48 -7.95 7.08
N LEU A 133 -6.99 -6.91 6.45
CA LEU A 133 -7.36 -6.91 5.04
C LEU A 133 -6.14 -7.08 4.13
N GLY A 134 -5.00 -6.45 4.47
CA GLY A 134 -3.74 -6.59 3.76
C GLY A 134 -3.23 -8.03 3.77
N ILE A 135 -3.24 -8.68 4.93
CA ILE A 135 -2.85 -10.08 5.06
C ILE A 135 -3.81 -10.97 4.26
N LEU A 136 -5.11 -10.80 4.43
CA LEU A 136 -6.11 -11.63 3.78
C LEU A 136 -6.10 -11.47 2.25
N SER A 137 -6.03 -10.24 1.74
CA SER A 137 -5.93 -9.99 0.30
C SER A 137 -4.62 -10.53 -0.29
N GLY A 138 -3.51 -10.40 0.45
CA GLY A 138 -2.23 -11.00 0.08
C GLY A 138 -2.32 -12.53 -0.02
N MET A 139 -2.94 -13.19 0.96
CA MET A 139 -3.15 -14.64 0.93
C MET A 139 -4.01 -15.07 -0.26
N ILE A 140 -5.09 -14.34 -0.56
CA ILE A 140 -5.97 -14.61 -1.70
C ILE A 140 -5.18 -14.52 -3.02
N ILE A 141 -4.37 -13.48 -3.19
CA ILE A 141 -3.55 -13.29 -4.40
C ILE A 141 -2.49 -14.39 -4.51
N ILE A 142 -1.76 -14.68 -3.43
CA ILE A 142 -0.72 -15.73 -3.42
C ILE A 142 -1.35 -17.09 -3.77
N PHE A 143 -2.49 -17.42 -3.17
CA PHE A 143 -3.19 -18.66 -3.49
C PHE A 143 -3.63 -18.71 -4.97
N GLY A 144 -4.12 -17.59 -5.50
CA GLY A 144 -4.45 -17.47 -6.92
C GLY A 144 -3.25 -17.70 -7.84
N VAL A 145 -2.09 -17.12 -7.50
CA VAL A 145 -0.84 -17.29 -8.26
C VAL A 145 -0.30 -18.74 -8.16
N LEU A 146 -0.40 -19.37 -6.99
CA LEU A 146 0.00 -20.76 -6.79
C LEU A 146 -0.83 -21.74 -7.61
N LEU A 147 -2.12 -21.47 -7.79
CA LEU A 147 -2.98 -22.27 -8.67
C LEU A 147 -2.61 -22.09 -10.13
N CYS A 148 -2.44 -20.84 -10.57
CA CYS A 148 -1.95 -20.45 -11.90
C CYS A 148 -1.76 -18.91 -11.93
N ILE A 149 -0.89 -18.42 -12.80
CA ILE A 149 -0.66 -16.96 -12.94
C ILE A 149 -1.95 -16.20 -13.31
N ILE A 150 -2.77 -16.79 -14.21
CA ILE A 150 -4.00 -16.15 -14.70
C ILE A 150 -5.02 -15.90 -13.57
N PRO A 151 -5.39 -16.87 -12.71
CA PRO A 151 -6.24 -16.60 -11.55
C PRO A 151 -5.65 -15.56 -10.59
N GLY A 152 -4.32 -15.53 -10.42
CA GLY A 152 -3.66 -14.51 -9.59
C GLY A 152 -3.88 -13.10 -10.13
N ILE A 153 -3.72 -12.89 -11.44
CA ILE A 153 -4.00 -11.61 -12.10
C ILE A 153 -5.49 -11.25 -11.97
N TYR A 154 -6.38 -12.23 -12.17
CA TYR A 154 -7.82 -12.02 -12.04
C TYR A 154 -8.20 -11.52 -10.63
N LEU A 155 -7.65 -12.13 -9.58
CA LEU A 155 -7.91 -11.77 -8.19
C LEU A 155 -7.25 -10.44 -7.78
N TYR A 156 -6.10 -10.09 -8.39
CA TYR A 156 -5.41 -8.84 -8.10
C TYR A 156 -6.27 -7.61 -8.37
N VAL A 157 -7.09 -7.63 -9.44
CA VAL A 157 -7.91 -6.48 -9.83
C VAL A 157 -8.93 -6.09 -8.75
N PRO A 158 -9.84 -6.96 -8.26
CA PRO A 158 -10.72 -6.60 -7.15
C PRO A 158 -9.95 -6.31 -5.86
N MET A 159 -8.87 -7.04 -5.56
CA MET A 159 -8.08 -6.81 -4.35
C MET A 159 -7.38 -5.45 -4.32
N SER A 160 -7.11 -4.82 -5.46
CA SER A 160 -6.56 -3.47 -5.52
C SER A 160 -7.50 -2.40 -4.95
N LEU A 161 -8.80 -2.65 -4.92
CA LEU A 161 -9.83 -1.71 -4.45
C LEU A 161 -10.20 -1.87 -2.97
N VAL A 162 -9.83 -2.99 -2.33
CA VAL A 162 -10.31 -3.33 -0.99
C VAL A 162 -9.98 -2.27 0.07
N PHE A 163 -8.78 -1.71 0.06
CA PHE A 163 -8.40 -0.69 1.04
C PHE A 163 -9.23 0.60 0.89
N SER A 164 -9.49 1.00 -0.36
CA SER A 164 -10.32 2.17 -0.63
C SER A 164 -11.77 1.93 -0.16
N ILE A 165 -12.34 0.76 -0.46
CA ILE A 165 -13.70 0.41 -0.03
C ILE A 165 -13.79 0.41 1.50
N LEU A 166 -12.84 -0.23 2.20
CA LEU A 166 -12.79 -0.27 3.65
C LEU A 166 -12.86 1.14 4.26
N VAL A 167 -11.97 2.04 3.81
CA VAL A 167 -11.82 3.38 4.39
C VAL A 167 -12.99 4.29 4.01
N PHE A 168 -13.43 4.29 2.74
CA PHE A 168 -14.48 5.21 2.28
C PHE A 168 -15.88 4.78 2.67
N ARG A 169 -16.15 3.45 2.72
CA ARG A 169 -17.49 2.92 3.05
C ARG A 169 -17.63 2.44 4.49
N ASN A 170 -16.53 2.38 5.27
CA ASN A 170 -16.49 1.88 6.65
C ASN A 170 -17.15 0.48 6.79
N MET A 171 -16.84 -0.42 5.88
CA MET A 171 -17.41 -1.78 5.85
C MET A 171 -16.54 -2.76 6.66
N SER A 172 -17.11 -3.92 7.00
CA SER A 172 -16.33 -5.04 7.55
C SER A 172 -15.35 -5.60 6.52
N ILE A 173 -14.33 -6.36 6.95
CA ILE A 173 -13.36 -6.97 6.04
C ILE A 173 -14.05 -7.89 5.02
N SER A 174 -14.98 -8.73 5.48
CA SER A 174 -15.71 -9.68 4.63
C SER A 174 -16.57 -8.96 3.58
N ASP A 175 -17.33 -7.94 4.02
CA ASP A 175 -18.18 -7.17 3.12
C ASP A 175 -17.37 -6.37 2.13
N THR A 176 -16.21 -5.85 2.54
CA THR A 176 -15.27 -5.13 1.68
C THR A 176 -14.77 -6.00 0.53
N ILE A 177 -14.41 -7.26 0.82
CA ILE A 177 -13.97 -8.20 -0.22
C ILE A 177 -15.13 -8.50 -1.18
N SER A 178 -16.31 -8.83 -0.66
CA SER A 178 -17.48 -9.11 -1.50
C SER A 178 -17.83 -7.93 -2.39
N GLU A 179 -17.83 -6.72 -1.84
CA GLU A 179 -18.09 -5.48 -2.58
C GLU A 179 -17.04 -5.19 -3.65
N SER A 180 -15.77 -5.51 -3.40
CA SER A 180 -14.70 -5.32 -4.39
C SER A 180 -14.93 -6.17 -5.65
N PHE A 181 -15.36 -7.41 -5.49
CA PHE A 181 -15.74 -8.26 -6.63
C PHE A 181 -16.99 -7.75 -7.33
N ALA A 182 -18.00 -7.28 -6.58
CA ALA A 182 -19.24 -6.75 -7.15
C ALA A 182 -18.98 -5.50 -8.00
N LEU A 183 -18.13 -4.58 -7.52
CA LEU A 183 -17.77 -3.35 -8.24
C LEU A 183 -17.02 -3.60 -9.54
N VAL A 184 -16.17 -4.64 -9.57
CA VAL A 184 -15.32 -4.93 -10.73
C VAL A 184 -16.03 -5.84 -11.75
N LYS A 185 -17.09 -6.54 -11.37
CA LYS A 185 -17.74 -7.61 -12.15
C LYS A 185 -18.00 -7.25 -13.61
N ASN A 186 -18.50 -6.04 -13.89
CA ASN A 186 -18.84 -5.61 -15.25
C ASN A 186 -17.74 -4.73 -15.90
N GLU A 187 -16.78 -4.26 -15.13
CA GLU A 187 -15.75 -3.29 -15.54
C GLU A 187 -14.32 -3.83 -15.32
N TRP A 188 -14.19 -5.16 -15.26
CA TRP A 188 -12.92 -5.81 -14.91
C TRP A 188 -11.81 -5.44 -15.88
N TRP A 189 -12.07 -5.50 -17.19
CA TRP A 189 -11.07 -5.16 -18.21
C TRP A 189 -10.65 -3.70 -18.19
N ILE A 190 -11.59 -2.79 -17.93
CA ILE A 190 -11.29 -1.35 -17.83
C ILE A 190 -10.46 -1.08 -16.58
N THR A 191 -10.82 -1.69 -15.45
CA THR A 191 -10.07 -1.58 -14.19
C THR A 191 -8.65 -2.14 -14.35
N PHE A 192 -8.52 -3.33 -14.95
CA PHE A 192 -7.22 -3.95 -15.24
C PHE A 192 -6.36 -3.06 -16.15
N ALA A 193 -6.92 -2.56 -17.26
CA ALA A 193 -6.19 -1.68 -18.17
C ALA A 193 -5.72 -0.40 -17.47
N THR A 194 -6.57 0.20 -16.63
CA THR A 194 -6.21 1.38 -15.84
C THR A 194 -5.05 1.10 -14.89
N LEU A 195 -5.12 0.01 -14.12
CA LEU A 195 -4.04 -0.41 -13.22
C LEU A 195 -2.74 -0.71 -13.98
N PHE A 196 -2.84 -1.37 -15.12
CA PHE A 196 -1.69 -1.71 -15.97
C PHE A 196 -1.00 -0.46 -16.53
N ILE A 197 -1.76 0.53 -17.02
CA ILE A 197 -1.22 1.79 -17.50
C ILE A 197 -0.54 2.56 -16.37
N ILE A 198 -1.18 2.64 -15.18
CA ILE A 198 -0.58 3.28 -14.00
C ILE A 198 0.73 2.56 -13.61
N ALA A 199 0.76 1.23 -13.64
CA ALA A 199 1.97 0.47 -13.33
C ALA A 199 3.11 0.76 -14.33
N ILE A 200 2.80 0.88 -15.63
CA ILE A 200 3.78 1.28 -16.64
C ILE A 200 4.33 2.68 -16.36
N ILE A 201 3.46 3.64 -16.07
CA ILE A 201 3.87 5.03 -15.78
C ILE A 201 4.79 5.06 -14.54
N ILE A 202 4.41 4.37 -13.47
CA ILE A 202 5.23 4.28 -12.25
C ILE A 202 6.56 3.60 -12.57
N GLY A 203 6.57 2.52 -13.35
CA GLY A 203 7.77 1.81 -13.78
C GLY A 203 8.73 2.70 -14.56
N LEU A 204 8.22 3.48 -15.52
CA LEU A 204 9.00 4.43 -16.30
C LEU A 204 9.60 5.55 -15.42
N ILE A 205 8.81 6.10 -14.50
CA ILE A 205 9.30 7.11 -13.56
C ILE A 205 10.40 6.51 -12.67
N SER A 206 10.16 5.32 -12.12
CA SER A 206 11.13 4.64 -11.24
C SER A 206 12.43 4.30 -11.95
N SER A 207 12.39 3.93 -13.24
CA SER A 207 13.59 3.63 -14.01
C SER A 207 14.52 4.84 -14.18
N VAL A 208 13.95 6.05 -14.24
CA VAL A 208 14.74 7.29 -14.32
C VAL A 208 15.53 7.56 -13.03
N PHE A 209 15.01 7.14 -11.88
CA PHE A 209 15.68 7.30 -10.57
C PHE A 209 16.58 6.14 -10.19
N ALA A 210 16.60 5.05 -10.97
CA ALA A 210 17.42 3.87 -10.72
C ALA A 210 18.80 3.90 -11.45
N ILE A 211 19.04 4.97 -12.24
CA ILE A 211 20.32 5.26 -12.92
C ILE A 211 21.11 6.24 -12.06
#